data_744ee70a6f82d6c600f7789b2b2f58ec
#
_entry.id   744ee70a6f82d6c600f7789b2b2f58ec
#
_cell.length_a   1.000
_cell.length_b   1.000
_cell.length_c   1.000
_cell.angle_alpha   90.00
_cell.angle_beta   90.00
_cell.angle_gamma   90.00
#
_symmetry.space_group_name_H-M   'P 1'
#
loop_
_entity.id
_entity.type
_entity.pdbx_description
1 polymer ?
#
loop_
_entity_poly.entity_id
_entity_poly.type
_entity_poly.pdbx_seq_one_letter_code
_entity_poly.pdbx_strand_id
1 'polypeptide(L)'
;MQKFQIAPATEEERDWAAALMAGSEPWITLGATLDQCRKACHDPEYLVYVAHCGPQPCGVIVLQRRGVAGSPYLKSIAVAAEYRSKGAGTALMDFAEDLFRSEAGHIFLCVSSFNPRARALYERRGYQAVGELRDYVIAGASEILMHKRLR
;
A
#
# COMPACT_ATOMS: atom_id res chain seq x y z
N MET A 1 17.10 -16.39 3.39
CA MET A 1 16.02 -15.40 3.57
C MET A 1 16.51 -14.01 3.26
N GLN A 2 15.80 -13.32 2.40
CA GLN A 2 16.16 -11.98 1.99
C GLN A 2 15.78 -10.98 3.09
N LYS A 3 16.69 -10.05 3.41
CA LYS A 3 16.42 -8.96 4.37
C LYS A 3 16.06 -7.68 3.62
N PHE A 4 15.06 -6.99 4.11
CA PHE A 4 14.64 -5.72 3.58
C PHE A 4 14.82 -4.64 4.63
N GLN A 5 15.42 -3.52 4.24
CA GLN A 5 15.53 -2.34 5.09
C GLN A 5 14.48 -1.34 4.63
N ILE A 6 13.71 -0.80 5.56
CA ILE A 6 12.62 0.12 5.26
C ILE A 6 12.94 1.47 5.88
N ALA A 7 12.87 2.51 5.07
CA ALA A 7 13.19 3.87 5.48
C ALA A 7 12.28 4.86 4.75
N PRO A 8 12.15 6.10 5.28
CA PRO A 8 11.41 7.14 4.58
C PRO A 8 11.99 7.38 3.19
N ALA A 9 11.12 7.55 2.20
CA ALA A 9 11.51 7.73 0.82
C ALA A 9 12.20 9.08 0.61
N THR A 10 13.29 9.08 -0.18
CA THR A 10 13.88 10.30 -0.68
C THR A 10 13.03 10.87 -1.83
N GLU A 11 13.34 12.09 -2.30
CA GLU A 11 12.65 12.69 -3.45
C GLU A 11 12.74 11.77 -4.69
N GLU A 12 13.94 11.25 -4.97
CA GLU A 12 14.14 10.33 -6.10
C GLU A 12 13.33 9.04 -5.94
N GLU A 13 13.29 8.53 -4.72
CA GLU A 13 12.56 7.29 -4.43
C GLU A 13 11.06 7.48 -4.55
N ARG A 14 10.55 8.66 -4.26
CA ARG A 14 9.14 8.99 -4.48
C ARG A 14 8.80 8.95 -5.96
N ASP A 15 9.67 9.44 -6.82
CA ASP A 15 9.50 9.36 -8.27
C ASP A 15 9.59 7.90 -8.76
N TRP A 16 10.55 7.15 -8.23
CA TRP A 16 10.69 5.73 -8.51
C TRP A 16 9.42 4.96 -8.12
N ALA A 17 8.90 5.23 -6.94
CA ALA A 17 7.68 4.59 -6.44
C ALA A 17 6.48 4.90 -7.33
N ALA A 18 6.34 6.16 -7.77
CA ALA A 18 5.26 6.56 -8.65
C ALA A 18 5.33 5.82 -9.99
N ALA A 19 6.52 5.70 -10.56
CA ALA A 19 6.71 4.95 -11.81
C ALA A 19 6.39 3.46 -11.64
N LEU A 20 6.81 2.88 -10.51
CA LEU A 20 6.47 1.49 -10.19
C LEU A 20 4.95 1.30 -10.11
N MET A 21 4.26 2.18 -9.41
CA MET A 21 2.81 2.10 -9.25
C MET A 21 2.11 2.24 -10.60
N ALA A 22 2.47 3.23 -11.40
CA ALA A 22 1.86 3.47 -12.71
C ALA A 22 2.05 2.30 -13.67
N GLY A 23 3.10 1.50 -13.49
CA GLY A 23 3.37 0.30 -14.28
C GLY A 23 2.88 -1.00 -13.65
N SER A 24 2.07 -0.94 -12.60
CA SER A 24 1.65 -2.11 -11.84
C SER A 24 0.13 -2.15 -11.67
N GLU A 25 -0.39 -3.34 -11.36
CA GLU A 25 -1.77 -3.44 -10.91
C GLU A 25 -1.88 -3.11 -9.42
N PRO A 26 -2.97 -2.52 -8.97
CA PRO A 26 -4.23 -2.26 -9.70
C PRO A 26 -4.27 -0.94 -10.49
N TRP A 27 -3.20 -0.14 -10.43
CA TRP A 27 -3.20 1.20 -11.03
C TRP A 27 -3.43 1.16 -12.54
N ILE A 28 -2.88 0.18 -13.24
CA ILE A 28 -3.09 0.03 -14.70
C ILE A 28 -4.58 -0.13 -14.99
N THR A 29 -5.25 -1.07 -14.37
CA THR A 29 -6.69 -1.32 -14.59
C THR A 29 -7.53 -0.13 -14.16
N LEU A 30 -7.15 0.54 -13.06
CA LEU A 30 -7.87 1.71 -12.56
C LEU A 30 -7.63 2.96 -13.42
N GLY A 31 -6.73 2.91 -14.37
CA GLY A 31 -6.44 4.04 -15.26
C GLY A 31 -5.67 5.17 -14.61
N ALA A 32 -4.92 4.88 -13.54
CA ALA A 32 -4.12 5.89 -12.88
C ALA A 32 -2.94 6.30 -13.75
N THR A 33 -2.74 7.61 -13.90
CA THR A 33 -1.63 8.14 -14.67
C THR A 33 -0.37 8.25 -13.83
N LEU A 34 0.80 8.34 -14.48
CA LEU A 34 2.05 8.60 -13.78
C LEU A 34 1.96 9.88 -12.95
N ASP A 35 1.34 10.93 -13.49
CA ASP A 35 1.19 12.21 -12.80
C ASP A 35 0.37 12.07 -11.52
N GLN A 36 -0.73 11.31 -11.57
CA GLN A 36 -1.54 11.02 -10.39
C GLN A 36 -0.75 10.23 -9.34
N CYS A 37 0.03 9.25 -9.76
CA CYS A 37 0.89 8.49 -8.85
C CYS A 37 1.97 9.36 -8.24
N ARG A 38 2.57 10.27 -9.01
CA ARG A 38 3.55 11.22 -8.51
C ARG A 38 2.95 12.16 -7.47
N LYS A 39 1.77 12.68 -7.72
CA LYS A 39 1.07 13.52 -6.75
C LYS A 39 0.85 12.80 -5.44
N ALA A 40 0.41 11.55 -5.48
CA ALA A 40 0.22 10.75 -4.27
C ALA A 40 1.53 10.52 -3.52
N CYS A 41 2.61 10.19 -4.23
CA CYS A 41 3.90 9.90 -3.61
C CYS A 41 4.59 11.15 -3.04
N HIS A 42 4.24 12.35 -3.52
CA HIS A 42 4.82 13.61 -3.06
C HIS A 42 3.90 14.41 -2.13
N ASP A 43 2.69 13.93 -1.87
CA ASP A 43 1.76 14.63 -0.99
C ASP A 43 2.28 14.60 0.45
N PRO A 44 2.45 15.78 1.08
CA PRO A 44 2.99 15.83 2.44
C PRO A 44 2.07 15.22 3.51
N GLU A 45 0.81 14.99 3.19
CA GLU A 45 -0.11 14.30 4.10
C GLU A 45 0.17 12.81 4.22
N TYR A 46 0.90 12.24 3.27
CA TYR A 46 1.20 10.81 3.26
C TYR A 46 2.60 10.53 3.75
N LEU A 47 2.74 9.41 4.44
CA LEU A 47 4.02 8.85 4.84
C LEU A 47 4.42 7.83 3.77
N VAL A 48 5.54 8.07 3.11
CA VAL A 48 6.03 7.17 2.06
C VAL A 48 7.30 6.50 2.55
N TYR A 49 7.28 5.18 2.59
CA TYR A 49 8.44 4.37 2.99
C TYR A 49 8.81 3.44 1.85
N VAL A 50 10.11 3.24 1.68
CA VAL A 50 10.65 2.39 0.63
C VAL A 50 11.43 1.26 1.26
N ALA A 51 11.20 0.04 0.75
CA ALA A 51 11.98 -1.13 1.12
C ALA A 51 13.17 -1.27 0.17
N HIS A 52 14.32 -1.54 0.74
CA HIS A 52 15.56 -1.77 -0.02
C HIS A 52 16.04 -3.19 0.19
N CYS A 53 16.54 -3.80 -0.88
CA CYS A 53 17.30 -5.04 -0.84
C CYS A 53 18.73 -4.66 -1.23
N GLY A 54 19.63 -4.54 -0.25
CA GLY A 54 20.92 -3.92 -0.47
C GLY A 54 20.73 -2.46 -0.88
N PRO A 55 21.44 -1.96 -1.93
CA PRO A 55 21.29 -0.58 -2.38
C PRO A 55 20.06 -0.34 -3.26
N GLN A 56 19.34 -1.37 -3.66
CA GLN A 56 18.26 -1.26 -4.64
C GLN A 56 16.90 -1.11 -3.96
N PRO A 57 16.10 -0.10 -4.35
CA PRO A 57 14.72 -0.03 -3.92
C PRO A 57 13.93 -1.18 -4.55
N CYS A 58 13.09 -1.84 -3.76
CA CYS A 58 12.34 -2.98 -4.23
C CYS A 58 10.84 -2.92 -3.94
N GLY A 59 10.40 -2.00 -3.10
CA GLY A 59 8.99 -1.86 -2.78
C GLY A 59 8.71 -0.53 -2.12
N VAL A 60 7.43 -0.18 -2.09
CA VAL A 60 6.95 1.08 -1.51
C VAL A 60 5.65 0.86 -0.77
N ILE A 61 5.46 1.59 0.32
CA ILE A 61 4.18 1.66 1.01
C ILE A 61 3.85 3.14 1.28
N VAL A 62 2.60 3.51 0.98
CA VAL A 62 2.08 4.86 1.20
C VAL A 62 1.03 4.78 2.30
N LEU A 63 1.25 5.51 3.37
CA LEU A 63 0.43 5.46 4.57
C LEU A 63 -0.15 6.83 4.88
N GLN A 64 -1.34 6.83 5.46
CA GLN A 64 -1.96 8.05 5.96
C GLN A 64 -2.30 7.82 7.42
N ARG A 65 -1.77 8.71 8.30
CA ARG A 65 -1.89 8.50 9.74
C ARG A 65 -3.34 8.61 10.22
N ARG A 66 -4.12 9.48 9.60
CA ARG A 66 -5.54 9.68 9.94
C ARG A 66 -6.38 9.67 8.67
N GLY A 67 -6.57 8.49 8.11
CA GLY A 67 -7.24 8.33 6.83
C GLY A 67 -8.71 7.99 6.93
N VAL A 68 -9.06 6.93 7.66
CA VAL A 68 -10.44 6.46 7.76
C VAL A 68 -10.90 6.59 9.21
N ALA A 69 -11.96 7.36 9.43
CA ALA A 69 -12.52 7.57 10.78
C ALA A 69 -11.45 7.96 11.81
N GLY A 70 -10.45 8.75 11.39
CA GLY A 70 -9.36 9.18 12.23
C GLY A 70 -8.27 8.13 12.46
N SER A 71 -8.38 6.97 11.85
CA SER A 71 -7.44 5.86 12.02
C SER A 71 -6.48 5.72 10.83
N PRO A 72 -5.33 5.07 11.05
CA PRO A 72 -4.37 4.81 9.97
C PRO A 72 -5.00 4.12 8.76
N TYR A 73 -4.55 4.54 7.58
CA TYR A 73 -4.98 3.99 6.31
C TYR A 73 -3.74 3.65 5.46
N LEU A 74 -3.66 2.40 5.02
CA LEU A 74 -2.67 1.96 4.07
C LEU A 74 -3.22 2.27 2.68
N LYS A 75 -2.72 3.35 2.07
CA LYS A 75 -3.24 3.86 0.81
C LYS A 75 -2.75 3.05 -0.38
N SER A 76 -1.47 2.68 -0.39
CA SER A 76 -0.85 2.00 -1.53
C SER A 76 0.30 1.12 -1.07
N ILE A 77 0.47 -0.01 -1.72
CA ILE A 77 1.64 -0.88 -1.55
C ILE A 77 1.97 -1.48 -2.90
N ALA A 78 3.24 -1.47 -3.26
CA ALA A 78 3.71 -2.06 -4.50
C ALA A 78 5.10 -2.65 -4.32
N VAL A 79 5.36 -3.77 -5.01
CA VAL A 79 6.66 -4.45 -4.99
C VAL A 79 7.13 -4.60 -6.43
N ALA A 80 8.39 -4.26 -6.67
CA ALA A 80 8.99 -4.42 -7.99
C ALA A 80 8.95 -5.89 -8.42
N ALA A 81 8.74 -6.12 -9.71
CA ALA A 81 8.50 -7.47 -10.24
C ALA A 81 9.58 -8.48 -9.84
N GLU A 82 10.85 -8.06 -9.86
CA GLU A 82 11.99 -8.93 -9.52
C GLU A 82 11.99 -9.37 -8.06
N TYR A 83 11.30 -8.65 -7.20
CA TYR A 83 11.28 -8.90 -5.76
C TYR A 83 9.93 -9.44 -5.25
N ARG A 84 8.99 -9.73 -6.16
CA ARG A 84 7.70 -10.32 -5.77
C ARG A 84 7.89 -11.74 -5.26
N SER A 85 7.04 -12.11 -4.30
CA SER A 85 7.06 -13.43 -3.66
C SER A 85 8.34 -13.73 -2.88
N LYS A 86 9.09 -12.69 -2.51
CA LYS A 86 10.34 -12.82 -1.73
C LYS A 86 10.24 -12.19 -0.35
N GLY A 87 9.05 -11.77 0.05
CA GLY A 87 8.80 -11.24 1.39
C GLY A 87 8.82 -9.73 1.53
N ALA A 88 9.05 -8.97 0.45
CA ALA A 88 9.09 -7.51 0.52
C ALA A 88 7.73 -6.92 0.95
N GLY A 89 6.65 -7.42 0.36
CA GLY A 89 5.31 -6.98 0.72
C GLY A 89 4.98 -7.29 2.18
N THR A 90 5.33 -8.46 2.65
CA THR A 90 5.16 -8.86 4.06
C THR A 90 5.95 -7.92 4.97
N ALA A 91 7.20 -7.63 4.63
CA ALA A 91 8.03 -6.72 5.42
C ALA A 91 7.43 -5.32 5.50
N LEU A 92 6.91 -4.80 4.38
CA LEU A 92 6.25 -3.50 4.35
C LEU A 92 4.97 -3.47 5.19
N MET A 93 4.15 -4.53 5.12
CA MET A 93 2.93 -4.63 5.92
C MET A 93 3.26 -4.72 7.41
N ASP A 94 4.23 -5.55 7.79
CA ASP A 94 4.68 -5.65 9.17
C ASP A 94 5.17 -4.31 9.69
N PHE A 95 5.95 -3.61 8.88
CA PHE A 95 6.45 -2.28 9.23
C PHE A 95 5.29 -1.30 9.52
N ALA A 96 4.30 -1.25 8.64
CA ALA A 96 3.16 -0.35 8.79
C ALA A 96 2.36 -0.67 10.05
N GLU A 97 2.08 -1.94 10.29
CA GLU A 97 1.31 -2.35 11.46
C GLU A 97 2.08 -2.05 12.75
N ASP A 98 3.38 -2.30 12.76
CA ASP A 98 4.22 -2.00 13.94
C ASP A 98 4.32 -0.50 14.19
N LEU A 99 4.46 0.29 13.12
CA LEU A 99 4.51 1.75 13.21
C LEU A 99 3.30 2.32 13.94
N PHE A 100 2.12 1.81 13.62
CA PHE A 100 0.87 2.35 14.16
C PHE A 100 0.39 1.66 15.44
N ARG A 101 0.94 0.50 15.79
CA ARG A 101 0.45 -0.29 16.93
C ARG A 101 0.51 0.47 18.24
N SER A 102 1.53 1.29 18.44
CA SER A 102 1.70 2.06 19.68
C SER A 102 0.78 3.28 19.74
N GLU A 103 0.34 3.82 18.61
CA GLU A 103 -0.43 5.06 18.57
C GLU A 103 -1.89 4.89 18.16
N ALA A 104 -2.27 3.72 17.62
CA ALA A 104 -3.62 3.49 17.14
C ALA A 104 -4.01 2.04 17.32
N GLY A 105 -5.32 1.81 17.51
CA GLY A 105 -5.86 0.46 17.67
C GLY A 105 -6.35 -0.19 16.39
N HIS A 106 -6.34 0.55 15.28
CA HIS A 106 -6.98 0.13 14.04
C HIS A 106 -6.16 0.55 12.82
N ILE A 107 -6.25 -0.24 11.75
CA ILE A 107 -5.72 0.13 10.44
C ILE A 107 -6.72 -0.30 9.37
N PHE A 108 -6.86 0.50 8.34
CA PHE A 108 -7.73 0.24 7.20
C PHE A 108 -6.92 0.18 5.91
N LEU A 109 -7.47 -0.51 4.93
CA LEU A 109 -6.98 -0.48 3.56
C LEU A 109 -8.15 -0.73 2.61
N CYS A 110 -7.97 -0.43 1.33
CA CYS A 110 -8.89 -0.82 0.28
C CYS A 110 -8.22 -1.79 -0.68
N VAL A 111 -8.99 -2.73 -1.20
CA VAL A 111 -8.54 -3.63 -2.26
C VAL A 111 -9.57 -3.64 -3.38
N SER A 112 -9.10 -3.58 -4.62
CA SER A 112 -9.99 -3.60 -5.79
C SER A 112 -10.63 -4.97 -5.96
N SER A 113 -11.91 -4.99 -6.34
CA SER A 113 -12.69 -6.21 -6.50
C SER A 113 -12.10 -7.17 -7.54
N PHE A 114 -11.34 -6.63 -8.51
CA PHE A 114 -10.69 -7.45 -9.54
C PHE A 114 -9.31 -7.99 -9.10
N ASN A 115 -8.96 -7.83 -7.82
CA ASN A 115 -7.69 -8.31 -7.27
C ASN A 115 -7.93 -9.29 -6.11
N PRO A 116 -8.51 -10.47 -6.39
CA PRO A 116 -8.84 -11.44 -5.34
C PRO A 116 -7.61 -12.01 -4.63
N ARG A 117 -6.47 -12.02 -5.31
CA ARG A 117 -5.21 -12.51 -4.73
C ARG A 117 -4.73 -11.60 -3.60
N ALA A 118 -4.78 -10.29 -3.82
CA ALA A 118 -4.43 -9.32 -2.77
C ALA A 118 -5.42 -9.39 -1.62
N ARG A 119 -6.71 -9.51 -1.91
CA ARG A 119 -7.74 -9.65 -0.87
C ARG A 119 -7.47 -10.87 0.01
N ALA A 120 -7.15 -12.01 -0.59
CA ALA A 120 -6.83 -13.23 0.15
C ALA A 120 -5.59 -13.05 1.05
N LEU A 121 -4.57 -12.34 0.55
CA LEU A 121 -3.39 -12.01 1.34
C LEU A 121 -3.77 -11.19 2.57
N TYR A 122 -4.58 -10.14 2.39
CA TYR A 122 -5.01 -9.30 3.51
C TYR A 122 -5.86 -10.07 4.51
N GLU A 123 -6.75 -10.93 4.03
CA GLU A 123 -7.56 -11.78 4.91
C GLU A 123 -6.68 -12.70 5.76
N ARG A 124 -5.64 -13.29 5.17
CA ARG A 124 -4.68 -14.12 5.92
C ARG A 124 -3.93 -13.31 6.99
N ARG A 125 -3.76 -12.01 6.77
CA ARG A 125 -3.11 -11.13 7.75
C ARG A 125 -4.09 -10.63 8.83
N GLY A 126 -5.36 -11.00 8.76
CA GLY A 126 -6.36 -10.63 9.76
C GLY A 126 -7.23 -9.44 9.39
N TYR A 127 -7.14 -8.94 8.15
CA TYR A 127 -8.04 -7.90 7.68
C TYR A 127 -9.40 -8.50 7.34
N GLN A 128 -10.47 -7.78 7.68
CA GLN A 128 -11.84 -8.18 7.40
C GLN A 128 -12.54 -7.10 6.58
N ALA A 129 -13.32 -7.52 5.59
CA ALA A 129 -14.10 -6.60 4.78
C ALA A 129 -15.19 -5.96 5.66
N VAL A 130 -15.28 -4.64 5.63
CA VAL A 130 -16.26 -3.88 6.39
C VAL A 130 -17.15 -2.99 5.50
N GLY A 131 -16.85 -2.89 4.21
CA GLY A 131 -17.67 -2.12 3.30
C GLY A 131 -17.25 -2.33 1.86
N GLU A 132 -18.14 -1.93 0.96
CA GLU A 132 -17.90 -1.99 -0.48
C GLU A 132 -18.27 -0.65 -1.11
N LEU A 133 -17.35 -0.07 -1.88
CA LEU A 133 -17.56 1.17 -2.62
C LEU A 133 -17.72 0.81 -4.09
N ARG A 134 -18.97 0.70 -4.53
CA ARG A 134 -19.27 0.26 -5.91
C ARG A 134 -18.93 1.35 -6.90
N ASP A 135 -18.35 0.97 -8.02
CA ASP A 135 -18.00 1.87 -9.13
C ASP A 135 -17.20 3.10 -8.66
N TYR A 136 -16.37 2.92 -7.64
CA TYR A 136 -15.74 4.03 -6.93
C TYR A 136 -14.69 4.76 -7.76
N VAL A 137 -13.80 4.00 -8.39
CA VAL A 137 -12.75 4.57 -9.24
C VAL A 137 -13.13 4.43 -10.70
N ILE A 138 -13.55 3.21 -11.10
CA ILE A 138 -14.00 2.92 -12.47
C ILE A 138 -15.31 2.15 -12.42
N ALA A 139 -16.10 2.29 -13.48
CA ALA A 139 -17.34 1.54 -13.62
C ALA A 139 -17.06 0.03 -13.68
N GLY A 140 -17.90 -0.75 -13.03
CA GLY A 140 -17.81 -2.22 -13.05
C GLY A 140 -16.83 -2.80 -12.04
N ALA A 141 -16.14 -1.97 -11.26
CA ALA A 141 -15.23 -2.43 -10.21
C ALA A 141 -15.54 -1.73 -8.89
N SER A 142 -15.43 -2.49 -7.81
CA SER A 142 -15.62 -1.96 -6.46
C SER A 142 -14.28 -1.85 -5.75
N GLU A 143 -14.21 -0.96 -4.75
CA GLU A 143 -13.14 -0.96 -3.77
C GLU A 143 -13.69 -1.56 -2.48
N ILE A 144 -13.03 -2.57 -1.96
CA ILE A 144 -13.44 -3.24 -0.72
C ILE A 144 -12.65 -2.63 0.43
N LEU A 145 -13.36 -1.99 1.36
CA LEU A 145 -12.74 -1.44 2.56
C LEU A 145 -12.52 -2.56 3.56
N MET A 146 -11.30 -2.72 4.03
CA MET A 146 -10.92 -3.74 4.98
C MET A 146 -10.33 -3.12 6.24
N HIS A 147 -10.48 -3.82 7.37
CA HIS A 147 -10.10 -3.35 8.69
C HIS A 147 -9.38 -4.42 9.47
N LYS A 148 -8.38 -4.02 10.25
CA LYS A 148 -7.68 -4.90 11.20
C LYS A 148 -7.48 -4.18 12.52
N ARG A 149 -7.69 -4.90 13.64
CA ARG A 149 -7.30 -4.43 14.96
C ARG A 149 -5.80 -4.64 15.14
N LEU A 150 -5.13 -3.61 15.68
CA LEU A 150 -3.68 -3.67 15.93
C LEU A 150 -3.35 -4.07 17.38
N ARG A 151 -4.32 -3.97 18.29
CA ARG A 151 -4.15 -4.33 19.70
C ARG A 151 -5.49 -4.57 20.40
#